data_17cde51d6174fc4c36a2936b689a5810
#
_entry.id   17cde51d6174fc4c36a2936b689a5810
#
_cell.length_a   1.000
_cell.length_b   1.000
_cell.length_c   1.000
_cell.angle_alpha   90.00
_cell.angle_beta   90.00
_cell.angle_gamma   90.00
#
_symmetry.space_group_name_H-M   'P 1'
#
loop_
_entity.id
_entity.type
_entity.pdbx_description
1 polymer ?
#
loop_
_entity_poly.entity_id
_entity_poly.type
_entity_poly.pdbx_seq_one_letter_code
_entity_poly.pdbx_strand_id
1 'polypeptide(L)'
;MGLLERVDYRRVETPEQREAIYRLRYQAYLREGAIPPNHTGRFADSLDETGNAWIFAICVDGELASSIRLHVASPQAPQLPALNVFGDLLSPEIAAGKVLIDPTRFVTDRAASRRFPELCYVTTRLAWVASEFFKADLLLATVRAEHQAFYRRVFGHRPICPPRHYPSLAKPISLMALDYPAGRDRVVRRYPFFHSTHFERRMLFGEQALEAAMRSAA
;
A
#
# COMPACT_ATOMS: atom_id res chain seq x y z
N MET A 1 14.66 17.62 14.39
CA MET A 1 13.52 17.54 13.48
C MET A 1 13.39 16.11 13.01
N GLY A 2 12.27 15.45 13.31
CA GLY A 2 12.05 14.04 12.94
C GLY A 2 11.80 13.89 11.43
N LEU A 3 12.01 12.69 10.87
CA LEU A 3 11.78 12.45 9.43
C LEU A 3 10.34 12.82 9.03
N LEU A 4 9.34 12.53 9.86
CA LEU A 4 7.94 12.78 9.55
C LEU A 4 7.60 14.26 9.30
N GLU A 5 8.35 15.20 9.92
CA GLU A 5 8.18 16.64 9.71
C GLU A 5 8.72 17.15 8.37
N ARG A 6 9.49 16.29 7.67
CA ARG A 6 10.11 16.57 6.36
C ARG A 6 9.41 15.84 5.23
N VAL A 7 8.35 15.07 5.55
CA VAL A 7 7.66 14.20 4.61
C VAL A 7 6.38 14.86 4.12
N ASP A 8 6.23 14.90 2.81
CA ASP A 8 4.98 15.19 2.12
C ASP A 8 4.39 13.91 1.53
N TYR A 9 3.16 13.61 1.87
CA TYR A 9 2.35 12.60 1.19
C TYR A 9 1.58 13.27 0.06
N ARG A 10 1.97 12.97 -1.18
CA ARG A 10 1.33 13.53 -2.37
C ARG A 10 0.57 12.46 -3.10
N ARG A 11 -0.70 12.68 -3.31
CA ARG A 11 -1.49 11.82 -4.16
C ARG A 11 -1.06 12.00 -5.61
N VAL A 12 -0.99 10.88 -6.34
CA VAL A 12 -0.56 10.87 -7.74
C VAL A 12 -1.80 11.01 -8.62
N GLU A 13 -1.97 12.17 -9.24
CA GLU A 13 -3.17 12.53 -10.01
C GLU A 13 -2.86 12.81 -11.48
N THR A 14 -1.68 13.41 -11.78
CA THR A 14 -1.33 13.76 -13.15
C THR A 14 -0.54 12.66 -13.88
N PRO A 15 -0.58 12.63 -15.23
CA PRO A 15 0.22 11.69 -16.01
C PRO A 15 1.73 11.78 -15.74
N GLU A 16 2.26 12.99 -15.51
CA GLU A 16 3.68 13.22 -15.22
C GLU A 16 4.07 12.63 -13.87
N GLN A 17 3.22 12.78 -12.86
CA GLN A 17 3.41 12.17 -11.55
C GLN A 17 3.38 10.64 -11.65
N ARG A 18 2.42 10.08 -12.41
CA ARG A 18 2.34 8.63 -12.67
C ARG A 18 3.60 8.11 -13.33
N GLU A 19 4.11 8.82 -14.34
CA GLU A 19 5.33 8.46 -15.04
C GLU A 19 6.54 8.39 -14.09
N ALA A 20 6.70 9.37 -13.21
CA ALA A 20 7.76 9.36 -12.19
C ALA A 20 7.66 8.13 -11.27
N ILE A 21 6.44 7.77 -10.83
CA ILE A 21 6.20 6.58 -10.01
C ILE A 21 6.51 5.28 -10.77
N TYR A 22 6.08 5.16 -12.02
CA TYR A 22 6.31 3.96 -12.82
C TYR A 22 7.80 3.70 -13.07
N ARG A 23 8.59 4.77 -13.27
CA ARG A 23 10.05 4.69 -13.37
C ARG A 23 10.70 4.31 -12.04
N LEU A 24 10.28 4.92 -10.93
CA LEU A 24 10.76 4.55 -9.61
C LEU A 24 10.50 3.08 -9.30
N ARG A 25 9.29 2.58 -9.59
CA ARG A 25 8.92 1.18 -9.44
C ARG A 25 9.81 0.27 -10.29
N TYR A 26 10.00 0.61 -11.57
CA TYR A 26 10.84 -0.17 -12.47
C TYR A 26 12.26 -0.30 -11.94
N GLN A 27 12.89 0.82 -11.57
CA GLN A 27 14.25 0.83 -11.03
C GLN A 27 14.38 0.00 -9.75
N ALA A 28 13.39 0.11 -8.83
CA ALA A 28 13.40 -0.64 -7.59
C ALA A 28 13.24 -2.15 -7.81
N TYR A 29 12.25 -2.57 -8.61
CA TYR A 29 11.98 -3.98 -8.90
C TYR A 29 13.08 -4.64 -9.72
N LEU A 30 13.65 -3.93 -10.70
CA LEU A 30 14.80 -4.41 -11.48
C LEU A 30 16.02 -4.62 -10.60
N ARG A 31 16.34 -3.65 -9.74
CA ARG A 31 17.47 -3.74 -8.79
C ARG A 31 17.37 -4.95 -7.86
N GLU A 32 16.14 -5.31 -7.48
CA GLU A 32 15.88 -6.46 -6.60
C GLU A 32 15.75 -7.79 -7.36
N GLY A 33 15.92 -7.78 -8.69
CA GLY A 33 15.74 -8.96 -9.53
C GLY A 33 14.30 -9.51 -9.49
N ALA A 34 13.32 -8.67 -9.19
CA ALA A 34 11.93 -9.07 -9.08
C ALA A 34 11.22 -9.09 -10.44
N ILE A 35 11.73 -8.36 -11.43
CA ILE A 35 11.25 -8.32 -12.81
C ILE A 35 12.44 -8.36 -13.79
N PRO A 36 12.27 -8.84 -15.03
CA PRO A 36 13.26 -8.69 -16.08
C PRO A 36 13.33 -7.25 -16.60
N PRO A 37 14.43 -6.87 -17.27
CA PRO A 37 14.51 -5.60 -18.00
C PRO A 37 13.43 -5.49 -19.06
N ASN A 38 12.90 -4.28 -19.26
CA ASN A 38 12.01 -3.97 -20.38
C ASN A 38 12.44 -2.67 -21.06
N HIS A 39 12.02 -2.48 -22.32
CA HIS A 39 12.42 -1.33 -23.15
C HIS A 39 11.76 -0.01 -22.76
N THR A 40 10.66 -0.07 -21.99
CA THR A 40 9.93 1.13 -21.57
C THR A 40 10.53 1.81 -20.34
N GLY A 41 11.33 1.08 -19.55
CA GLY A 41 11.82 1.56 -18.26
C GLY A 41 10.71 1.86 -17.25
N ARG A 42 9.53 1.22 -17.40
CA ARG A 42 8.32 1.47 -16.61
C ARG A 42 7.78 0.18 -16.01
N PHE A 43 7.18 0.29 -14.81
CA PHE A 43 6.47 -0.82 -14.19
C PHE A 43 5.10 -0.34 -13.69
N ALA A 44 4.08 -0.64 -14.48
CA ALA A 44 2.67 -0.33 -14.26
C ALA A 44 1.81 -1.55 -14.57
N ASP A 45 0.59 -1.57 -14.08
CA ASP A 45 -0.44 -2.56 -14.43
C ASP A 45 -1.83 -1.92 -14.46
N SER A 46 -2.83 -2.64 -14.99
CA SER A 46 -4.20 -2.14 -15.11
C SER A 46 -4.86 -1.80 -13.78
N LEU A 47 -4.38 -2.36 -12.67
CA LEU A 47 -4.88 -2.05 -11.33
C LEU A 47 -4.47 -0.67 -10.84
N ASP A 48 -3.54 0.01 -11.53
CA ASP A 48 -3.22 1.41 -11.24
C ASP A 48 -4.36 2.37 -11.61
N GLU A 49 -5.28 1.93 -12.49
CA GLU A 49 -6.38 2.74 -13.03
C GLU A 49 -7.75 2.40 -12.43
N THR A 50 -7.81 1.46 -11.47
CA THR A 50 -9.08 1.11 -10.83
C THR A 50 -9.58 2.22 -9.91
N GLY A 51 -10.89 2.42 -9.84
CA GLY A 51 -11.50 3.50 -9.05
C GLY A 51 -11.30 3.39 -7.54
N ASN A 52 -10.85 2.22 -7.06
CA ASN A 52 -10.55 1.96 -5.65
C ASN A 52 -9.04 1.87 -5.36
N ALA A 53 -8.21 2.39 -6.27
CA ALA A 53 -6.75 2.48 -6.12
C ALA A 53 -6.31 3.91 -5.76
N TRP A 54 -5.45 4.03 -4.77
CA TRP A 54 -4.79 5.28 -4.39
C TRP A 54 -3.28 5.12 -4.52
N ILE A 55 -2.65 5.91 -5.37
CA ILE A 55 -1.20 5.93 -5.53
C ILE A 55 -0.66 7.16 -4.83
N PHE A 56 0.32 6.96 -3.97
CA PHE A 56 1.01 8.05 -3.28
C PHE A 56 2.49 8.10 -3.63
N ALA A 57 2.96 9.32 -3.87
CA ALA A 57 4.35 9.70 -3.81
C ALA A 57 4.67 10.16 -2.39
N ILE A 58 5.76 9.67 -1.83
CA ILE A 58 6.29 10.11 -0.54
C ILE A 58 7.54 10.91 -0.84
N CYS A 59 7.48 12.23 -0.62
CA CYS A 59 8.59 13.13 -0.84
C CYS A 59 9.25 13.47 0.50
N VAL A 60 10.57 13.53 0.51
CA VAL A 60 11.35 14.03 1.66
C VAL A 60 12.11 15.27 1.19
N ASP A 61 11.90 16.39 1.86
CA ASP A 61 12.44 17.71 1.47
C ASP A 61 12.11 18.08 0.01
N GLY A 62 10.91 17.71 -0.46
CA GLY A 62 10.46 17.95 -1.82
C GLY A 62 10.86 16.90 -2.87
N GLU A 63 11.84 16.02 -2.58
CA GLU A 63 12.35 14.99 -3.49
C GLU A 63 11.58 13.68 -3.36
N LEU A 64 11.27 13.03 -4.48
CA LEU A 64 10.58 11.73 -4.49
C LEU A 64 11.46 10.64 -3.87
N ALA A 65 11.06 10.14 -2.72
CA ALA A 65 11.82 9.17 -1.93
C ALA A 65 11.21 7.77 -1.93
N SER A 66 9.88 7.67 -2.03
CA SER A 66 9.16 6.39 -1.97
C SER A 66 7.81 6.50 -2.68
N SER A 67 7.21 5.36 -2.96
CA SER A 67 5.84 5.26 -3.46
C SER A 67 5.16 4.03 -2.91
N ILE A 68 3.83 4.11 -2.77
CA ILE A 68 2.95 3.00 -2.43
C ILE A 68 1.63 3.12 -3.19
N ARG A 69 1.04 1.98 -3.54
CA ARG A 69 -0.33 1.90 -4.01
C ARG A 69 -1.18 1.20 -2.96
N LEU A 70 -2.32 1.76 -2.66
CA LEU A 70 -3.31 1.20 -1.76
C LEU A 70 -4.56 0.84 -2.55
N HIS A 71 -5.08 -0.37 -2.39
CA HIS A 71 -6.42 -0.71 -2.83
C HIS A 71 -7.33 -0.84 -1.62
N VAL A 72 -8.55 -0.33 -1.76
CA VAL A 72 -9.61 -0.47 -0.77
C VAL A 72 -10.69 -1.34 -1.38
N ALA A 73 -10.77 -2.60 -0.98
CA ALA A 73 -11.80 -3.50 -1.45
C ALA A 73 -12.99 -3.54 -0.49
N SER A 74 -14.16 -3.54 -1.07
CA SER A 74 -15.46 -3.71 -0.42
C SER A 74 -16.41 -4.47 -1.35
N PRO A 75 -17.61 -4.88 -0.92
CA PRO A 75 -18.58 -5.50 -1.84
C PRO A 75 -18.90 -4.66 -3.08
N GLN A 76 -18.89 -3.32 -2.96
CA GLN A 76 -19.18 -2.39 -4.05
C GLN A 76 -17.99 -2.18 -4.99
N ALA A 77 -16.76 -2.39 -4.52
CA ALA A 77 -15.52 -2.23 -5.28
C ALA A 77 -14.54 -3.37 -4.91
N PRO A 78 -14.76 -4.60 -5.38
CA PRO A 78 -14.05 -5.77 -4.88
C PRO A 78 -12.63 -5.95 -5.45
N GLN A 79 -12.22 -5.12 -6.43
CA GLN A 79 -10.93 -5.29 -7.09
C GLN A 79 -9.78 -5.07 -6.11
N LEU A 80 -8.84 -6.04 -6.09
CA LEU A 80 -7.58 -5.91 -5.37
C LEU A 80 -6.49 -6.83 -5.96
N PRO A 81 -5.23 -6.39 -5.94
CA PRO A 81 -4.12 -7.17 -6.50
C PRO A 81 -3.97 -8.58 -5.92
N ALA A 82 -4.19 -8.72 -4.62
CA ALA A 82 -4.07 -10.00 -3.94
C ALA A 82 -5.07 -11.06 -4.44
N LEU A 83 -6.22 -10.67 -5.03
CA LEU A 83 -7.20 -11.61 -5.59
C LEU A 83 -6.64 -12.45 -6.74
N ASN A 84 -5.66 -11.92 -7.49
CA ASN A 84 -5.05 -12.65 -8.61
C ASN A 84 -4.38 -13.98 -8.18
N VAL A 85 -4.05 -14.11 -6.90
CA VAL A 85 -3.35 -15.29 -6.35
C VAL A 85 -4.07 -15.89 -5.16
N PHE A 86 -4.78 -15.08 -4.40
CA PHE A 86 -5.42 -15.47 -3.14
C PHE A 86 -6.93 -15.24 -3.16
N GLY A 87 -7.55 -15.28 -4.36
CA GLY A 87 -8.98 -15.06 -4.53
C GLY A 87 -9.84 -16.07 -3.75
N ASP A 88 -9.39 -17.32 -3.66
CA ASP A 88 -10.04 -18.36 -2.86
C ASP A 88 -10.17 -18.03 -1.37
N LEU A 89 -9.25 -17.22 -0.83
CA LEU A 89 -9.22 -16.83 0.58
C LEU A 89 -9.88 -15.46 0.81
N LEU A 90 -9.71 -14.51 -0.12
CA LEU A 90 -10.11 -13.12 0.08
C LEU A 90 -11.50 -12.79 -0.46
N SER A 91 -11.95 -13.48 -1.55
CA SER A 91 -13.30 -13.23 -2.09
C SER A 91 -14.41 -13.52 -1.08
N PRO A 92 -14.36 -14.59 -0.26
CA PRO A 92 -15.36 -14.81 0.78
C PRO A 92 -15.39 -13.70 1.84
N GLU A 93 -14.24 -13.13 2.20
CA GLU A 93 -14.15 -12.03 3.18
C GLU A 93 -14.84 -10.77 2.64
N ILE A 94 -14.59 -10.42 1.36
CA ILE A 94 -15.24 -9.29 0.70
C ILE A 94 -16.75 -9.54 0.56
N ALA A 95 -17.16 -10.75 0.15
CA ALA A 95 -18.57 -11.10 0.03
C ALA A 95 -19.32 -11.07 1.37
N ALA A 96 -18.62 -11.32 2.49
CA ALA A 96 -19.14 -11.17 3.84
C ALA A 96 -19.28 -9.70 4.31
N GLY A 97 -18.99 -8.73 3.43
CA GLY A 97 -19.15 -7.29 3.71
C GLY A 97 -17.92 -6.62 4.28
N LYS A 98 -16.79 -7.32 4.41
CA LYS A 98 -15.57 -6.75 4.97
C LYS A 98 -14.88 -5.76 4.04
N VAL A 99 -14.27 -4.74 4.64
CA VAL A 99 -13.39 -3.79 3.96
C VAL A 99 -11.93 -4.23 4.15
N LEU A 100 -11.24 -4.42 3.03
CA LEU A 100 -9.85 -4.86 2.99
C LEU A 100 -8.95 -3.76 2.42
N ILE A 101 -7.84 -3.46 3.08
CA ILE A 101 -6.79 -2.60 2.54
C ILE A 101 -5.62 -3.47 2.08
N ASP A 102 -5.26 -3.36 0.79
CA ASP A 102 -4.12 -4.08 0.19
C ASP A 102 -3.03 -3.09 -0.27
N PRO A 103 -2.01 -2.84 0.57
CA PRO A 103 -0.85 -2.04 0.19
C PRO A 103 0.06 -2.84 -0.76
N THR A 104 0.28 -2.31 -1.95
CA THR A 104 1.11 -2.93 -2.98
C THR A 104 2.07 -1.92 -3.60
N ARG A 105 3.00 -2.37 -4.43
CA ARG A 105 3.93 -1.50 -5.15
C ARG A 105 4.69 -0.54 -4.22
N PHE A 106 4.93 -0.96 -2.98
CA PHE A 106 5.80 -0.23 -2.08
C PHE A 106 7.24 -0.32 -2.59
N VAL A 107 7.81 0.82 -2.93
CA VAL A 107 9.17 0.98 -3.42
C VAL A 107 9.83 2.21 -2.82
N THR A 108 11.16 2.17 -2.71
CA THR A 108 11.96 3.30 -2.25
C THR A 108 13.05 3.64 -3.25
N ASP A 109 13.35 4.92 -3.38
CA ASP A 109 14.57 5.36 -4.05
C ASP A 109 15.79 4.82 -3.30
N ARG A 110 16.85 4.46 -4.06
CA ARG A 110 18.06 3.86 -3.47
C ARG A 110 18.83 4.81 -2.57
N ALA A 111 18.98 6.05 -2.98
CA ALA A 111 19.70 7.04 -2.21
C ALA A 111 18.91 7.47 -0.98
N ALA A 112 17.59 7.69 -1.15
CA ALA A 112 16.69 8.03 -0.06
C ALA A 112 16.62 6.92 1.00
N SER A 113 16.55 5.64 0.61
CA SER A 113 16.49 4.52 1.56
C SER A 113 17.78 4.35 2.40
N ARG A 114 18.94 4.73 1.84
CA ARG A 114 20.20 4.74 2.58
C ARG A 114 20.30 5.91 3.55
N ARG A 115 19.76 7.07 3.15
CA ARG A 115 19.78 8.30 3.94
C ARG A 115 18.74 8.28 5.06
N PHE A 116 17.61 7.63 4.82
CA PHE A 116 16.45 7.59 5.72
C PHE A 116 15.99 6.14 5.95
N PRO A 117 16.63 5.39 6.87
CA PRO A 117 16.25 4.01 7.18
C PRO A 117 14.78 3.88 7.65
N GLU A 118 14.23 4.95 8.24
CA GLU A 118 12.85 5.02 8.73
C GLU A 118 11.80 5.17 7.60
N LEU A 119 12.22 5.35 6.35
CA LEU A 119 11.34 5.59 5.21
C LEU A 119 10.31 4.46 5.03
N CYS A 120 10.66 3.23 5.39
CA CYS A 120 9.72 2.11 5.36
C CYS A 120 8.53 2.29 6.32
N TYR A 121 8.77 2.86 7.51
CA TYR A 121 7.70 3.15 8.46
C TYR A 121 6.81 4.29 7.99
N VAL A 122 7.42 5.34 7.47
CA VAL A 122 6.71 6.52 6.95
C VAL A 122 5.83 6.13 5.77
N THR A 123 6.34 5.29 4.85
CA THR A 123 5.57 4.82 3.69
C THR A 123 4.41 3.91 4.10
N THR A 124 4.65 2.94 4.98
CA THR A 124 3.60 2.02 5.45
C THR A 124 2.56 2.71 6.34
N ARG A 125 2.89 3.89 6.90
CA ARG A 125 1.93 4.70 7.64
C ARG A 125 0.70 5.06 6.81
N LEU A 126 0.83 5.27 5.50
CA LEU A 126 -0.32 5.55 4.62
C LEU A 126 -1.35 4.41 4.62
N ALA A 127 -0.91 3.16 4.63
CA ALA A 127 -1.82 2.02 4.73
C ALA A 127 -2.56 1.98 6.07
N TRP A 128 -1.89 2.42 7.14
CA TRP A 128 -2.49 2.54 8.46
C TRP A 128 -3.54 3.65 8.52
N VAL A 129 -3.21 4.82 7.96
CA VAL A 129 -4.14 5.96 7.86
C VAL A 129 -5.36 5.63 7.01
N ALA A 130 -5.16 4.92 5.88
CA ALA A 130 -6.24 4.41 5.05
C ALA A 130 -7.15 3.43 5.81
N SER A 131 -6.57 2.50 6.57
CA SER A 131 -7.33 1.53 7.35
C SER A 131 -8.25 2.22 8.38
N GLU A 132 -7.78 3.30 8.99
CA GLU A 132 -8.59 4.09 9.93
C GLU A 132 -9.68 4.89 9.21
N PHE A 133 -9.37 5.49 8.04
CA PHE A 133 -10.33 6.28 7.27
C PHE A 133 -11.45 5.44 6.70
N PHE A 134 -11.12 4.30 6.08
CA PHE A 134 -12.09 3.41 5.44
C PHE A 134 -12.71 2.39 6.40
N LYS A 135 -12.36 2.44 7.69
CA LYS A 135 -12.83 1.50 8.72
C LYS A 135 -12.58 0.05 8.30
N ALA A 136 -11.33 -0.23 7.90
CA ALA A 136 -10.95 -1.55 7.43
C ALA A 136 -11.13 -2.63 8.49
N ASP A 137 -11.60 -3.79 8.06
CA ASP A 137 -11.61 -5.02 8.86
C ASP A 137 -10.26 -5.71 8.80
N LEU A 138 -9.67 -5.79 7.59
CA LEU A 138 -8.39 -6.44 7.36
C LEU A 138 -7.40 -5.48 6.69
N LEU A 139 -6.20 -5.39 7.25
CA LEU A 139 -5.03 -4.82 6.58
C LEU A 139 -4.16 -5.96 6.08
N LEU A 140 -3.96 -6.03 4.76
CA LEU A 140 -3.18 -7.07 4.11
C LEU A 140 -1.70 -6.69 3.99
N ALA A 141 -0.85 -7.69 3.80
CA ALA A 141 0.52 -7.54 3.36
C ALA A 141 0.88 -8.71 2.43
N THR A 142 0.93 -8.44 1.13
CA THR A 142 1.37 -9.40 0.10
C THR A 142 2.85 -9.21 -0.16
N VAL A 143 3.69 -10.02 0.48
CA VAL A 143 5.13 -9.77 0.57
C VAL A 143 5.97 -11.02 0.34
N ARG A 144 7.22 -10.82 -0.08
CA ARG A 144 8.21 -11.90 -0.13
C ARG A 144 8.58 -12.36 1.30
N ALA A 145 9.06 -13.60 1.43
CA ALA A 145 9.37 -14.22 2.72
C ALA A 145 10.31 -13.38 3.59
N GLU A 146 11.31 -12.74 2.99
CA GLU A 146 12.30 -11.90 3.67
C GLU A 146 11.71 -10.65 4.33
N HIS A 147 10.53 -10.19 3.90
CA HIS A 147 9.86 -8.99 4.45
C HIS A 147 8.83 -9.32 5.54
N GLN A 148 8.43 -10.59 5.70
CA GLN A 148 7.42 -10.98 6.70
C GLN A 148 7.77 -10.54 8.11
N ALA A 149 9.05 -10.60 8.49
CA ALA A 149 9.52 -10.25 9.83
C ALA A 149 9.20 -8.80 10.20
N PHE A 150 9.29 -7.88 9.24
CA PHE A 150 8.93 -6.47 9.45
C PHE A 150 7.43 -6.34 9.79
N TYR A 151 6.55 -6.89 8.97
CA TYR A 151 5.09 -6.79 9.16
C TYR A 151 4.62 -7.47 10.43
N ARG A 152 5.21 -8.63 10.76
CA ARG A 152 4.93 -9.34 12.01
C ARG A 152 5.35 -8.53 13.23
N ARG A 153 6.55 -7.97 13.21
CA ARG A 153 7.14 -7.26 14.35
C ARG A 153 6.49 -5.91 14.60
N VAL A 154 6.24 -5.15 13.53
CA VAL A 154 5.70 -3.79 13.62
C VAL A 154 4.20 -3.81 13.85
N PHE A 155 3.46 -4.52 13.02
CA PHE A 155 2.00 -4.48 13.00
C PHE A 155 1.34 -5.72 13.65
N GLY A 156 2.02 -6.84 13.67
CA GLY A 156 1.47 -8.09 14.16
C GLY A 156 0.69 -8.88 13.11
N HIS A 157 0.95 -8.63 11.82
CA HIS A 157 0.42 -9.45 10.74
C HIS A 157 0.75 -10.93 10.92
N ARG A 158 -0.18 -11.80 10.53
CA ARG A 158 -0.01 -13.25 10.55
C ARG A 158 -0.11 -13.81 9.14
N PRO A 159 0.72 -14.81 8.76
CA PRO A 159 0.53 -15.53 7.49
C PRO A 159 -0.86 -16.21 7.48
N ILE A 160 -1.54 -16.13 6.36
CA ILE A 160 -2.88 -16.74 6.15
C ILE A 160 -2.75 -18.09 5.47
N CYS A 161 -1.75 -18.26 4.57
CA CYS A 161 -1.51 -19.50 3.85
C CYS A 161 -0.01 -19.63 3.52
N PRO A 162 0.45 -20.78 3.01
CA PRO A 162 1.78 -20.91 2.41
C PRO A 162 1.98 -19.93 1.25
N PRO A 163 3.25 -19.53 0.96
CA PRO A 163 3.57 -18.65 -0.15
C PRO A 163 3.09 -19.23 -1.48
N ARG A 164 2.61 -18.36 -2.40
CA ARG A 164 2.15 -18.72 -3.74
C ARG A 164 2.91 -17.96 -4.81
N HIS A 165 3.04 -18.57 -6.00
CA HIS A 165 3.65 -17.90 -7.15
C HIS A 165 2.75 -16.74 -7.62
N TYR A 166 3.36 -15.58 -7.89
CA TYR A 166 2.68 -14.43 -8.46
C TYR A 166 3.14 -14.23 -9.92
N PRO A 167 2.23 -14.23 -10.92
CA PRO A 167 2.61 -14.33 -12.33
C PRO A 167 3.62 -13.30 -12.83
N SER A 168 3.58 -12.08 -12.30
CA SER A 168 4.48 -10.99 -12.70
C SER A 168 5.75 -10.86 -11.85
N LEU A 169 6.02 -11.80 -10.93
CA LEU A 169 7.16 -11.75 -10.02
C LEU A 169 7.98 -13.03 -10.08
N ALA A 170 9.30 -12.90 -9.99
CA ALA A 170 10.23 -14.02 -10.04
C ALA A 170 10.20 -14.93 -8.80
N LYS A 171 9.71 -14.41 -7.66
CA LYS A 171 9.67 -15.14 -6.39
C LYS A 171 8.25 -15.26 -5.85
N PRO A 172 7.93 -16.36 -5.13
CA PRO A 172 6.65 -16.50 -4.45
C PRO A 172 6.41 -15.37 -3.45
N ILE A 173 5.14 -15.05 -3.24
CA ILE A 173 4.69 -14.08 -2.24
C ILE A 173 3.84 -14.76 -1.19
N SER A 174 3.88 -14.22 0.02
CA SER A 174 3.08 -14.63 1.17
C SER A 174 1.92 -13.65 1.33
N LEU A 175 0.74 -14.20 1.59
CA LEU A 175 -0.38 -13.41 2.08
C LEU A 175 -0.30 -13.37 3.60
N MET A 176 -0.21 -12.17 4.15
CA MET A 176 -0.35 -11.90 5.57
C MET A 176 -1.52 -10.96 5.80
N ALA A 177 -2.21 -11.09 6.91
CA ALA A 177 -3.28 -10.18 7.31
C ALA A 177 -3.18 -9.79 8.78
N LEU A 178 -3.71 -8.62 9.07
CA LEU A 178 -3.97 -8.09 10.39
C LEU A 178 -5.47 -7.82 10.51
N ASP A 179 -6.12 -8.34 11.53
CA ASP A 179 -7.40 -7.83 12.01
C ASP A 179 -7.13 -6.40 12.52
N TYR A 180 -7.56 -5.40 11.73
CA TYR A 180 -7.21 -4.02 12.01
C TYR A 180 -7.82 -3.49 13.30
N PRO A 181 -9.13 -3.68 13.56
CA PRO A 181 -9.75 -3.29 14.83
C PRO A 181 -9.06 -3.89 16.05
N ALA A 182 -8.73 -5.17 16.00
CA ALA A 182 -8.07 -5.86 17.13
C ALA A 182 -6.60 -5.42 17.32
N GLY A 183 -5.92 -5.03 16.26
CA GLY A 183 -4.49 -4.68 16.29
C GLY A 183 -4.20 -3.20 16.53
N ARG A 184 -5.16 -2.31 16.20
CA ARG A 184 -4.99 -0.87 16.12
C ARG A 184 -4.37 -0.24 17.37
N ASP A 185 -4.98 -0.42 18.51
CA ASP A 185 -4.58 0.27 19.75
C ASP A 185 -3.21 -0.20 20.25
N ARG A 186 -2.88 -1.48 20.03
CA ARG A 186 -1.56 -2.03 20.35
C ARG A 186 -0.46 -1.36 19.52
N VAL A 187 -0.66 -1.20 18.21
CA VAL A 187 0.33 -0.63 17.31
C VAL A 187 0.52 0.85 17.59
N VAL A 188 -0.57 1.62 17.74
CA VAL A 188 -0.50 3.05 18.05
C VAL A 188 0.17 3.30 19.40
N ARG A 189 -0.12 2.48 20.41
CA ARG A 189 0.53 2.57 21.73
C ARG A 189 2.03 2.35 21.66
N ARG A 190 2.47 1.39 20.83
CA ARG A 190 3.90 1.06 20.67
C ARG A 190 4.61 2.06 19.74
N TYR A 191 3.92 2.56 18.75
CA TYR A 191 4.44 3.45 17.71
C TYR A 191 3.47 4.63 17.50
N PRO A 192 3.51 5.66 18.38
CA PRO A 192 2.55 6.77 18.35
C PRO A 192 2.49 7.53 17.02
N PHE A 193 3.55 7.49 16.22
CA PHE A 193 3.60 8.15 14.91
C PHE A 193 2.61 7.55 13.89
N PHE A 194 2.05 6.36 14.13
CA PHE A 194 0.96 5.81 13.32
C PHE A 194 -0.41 6.46 13.63
N HIS A 195 -0.51 7.16 14.74
CA HIS A 195 -1.73 7.94 15.01
C HIS A 195 -1.95 8.98 13.90
N SER A 196 -3.21 9.17 13.51
CA SER A 196 -3.62 10.19 12.54
C SER A 196 -4.81 10.97 13.04
N THR A 197 -4.87 12.26 12.72
CA THR A 197 -6.03 13.08 13.01
C THR A 197 -7.14 12.85 11.98
N HIS A 198 -8.38 13.21 12.33
CA HIS A 198 -9.49 13.18 11.37
C HIS A 198 -9.22 14.10 10.17
N PHE A 199 -8.61 15.27 10.41
CA PHE A 199 -8.25 16.20 9.35
C PHE A 199 -7.24 15.59 8.36
N GLU A 200 -6.15 15.00 8.86
CA GLU A 200 -5.15 14.34 8.03
C GLU A 200 -5.76 13.22 7.16
N ARG A 201 -6.61 12.40 7.75
CA ARG A 201 -7.30 11.34 7.00
C ARG A 201 -8.17 11.88 5.87
N ARG A 202 -8.92 12.95 6.12
CA ARG A 202 -9.75 13.61 5.10
C ARG A 202 -8.92 14.25 3.99
N MET A 203 -7.81 14.89 4.34
CA MET A 203 -6.91 15.48 3.33
C MET A 203 -6.32 14.42 2.39
N LEU A 204 -6.01 13.22 2.90
CA LEU A 204 -5.42 12.17 2.08
C LEU A 204 -6.44 11.36 1.27
N PHE A 205 -7.65 11.18 1.79
CA PHE A 205 -8.62 10.22 1.19
C PHE A 205 -10.01 10.80 0.95
N GLY A 206 -10.31 12.03 1.42
CA GLY A 206 -11.68 12.54 1.49
C GLY A 206 -12.34 12.83 0.15
N GLU A 207 -11.64 13.41 -0.81
CA GLU A 207 -12.24 13.86 -2.08
C GLU A 207 -12.71 12.71 -2.97
N GLN A 208 -11.88 11.67 -3.14
CA GLN A 208 -12.28 10.50 -3.96
C GLN A 208 -13.29 9.59 -3.27
N ALA A 209 -13.29 9.50 -1.96
CA ALA A 209 -14.31 8.73 -1.28
C ALA A 209 -15.70 9.32 -1.56
N LEU A 210 -15.79 10.63 -1.69
CA LEU A 210 -17.01 11.33 -2.08
C LEU A 210 -17.35 11.08 -3.55
N GLU A 211 -16.39 11.19 -4.47
CA GLU A 211 -16.59 10.92 -5.89
C GLU A 211 -16.94 9.45 -6.18
N ALA A 212 -16.29 8.50 -5.51
CA ALA A 212 -16.60 7.08 -5.64
C ALA A 212 -18.03 6.78 -5.14
N ALA A 213 -18.45 7.39 -4.03
CA ALA A 213 -19.81 7.28 -3.52
C ALA A 213 -20.84 7.90 -4.49
N MET A 214 -20.53 9.02 -5.11
CA MET A 214 -21.40 9.66 -6.10
C MET A 214 -21.54 8.84 -7.39
N ARG A 215 -20.45 8.21 -7.87
CA ARG A 215 -20.50 7.32 -9.05
C ARG A 215 -21.25 6.00 -8.82
N SER A 216 -21.26 5.50 -7.58
CA SER A 216 -21.97 4.26 -7.21
C SER A 216 -23.48 4.51 -6.95
N ALA A 217 -23.87 5.77 -6.80
CA ALA A 217 -25.26 6.18 -6.58
C ALA A 217 -25.96 6.65 -7.88
N ALA A 218 -25.23 6.76 -9.00
CA ALA A 218 -25.74 7.11 -10.32
C ALA A 218 -25.87 5.87 -11.22
#